data_a38804bf378cc7269a6344964c03d3f0
#
_entry.id   a38804bf378cc7269a6344964c03d3f0
#
_cell.length_a   1.000
_cell.length_b   1.000
_cell.length_c   1.000
_cell.angle_alpha   90.00
_cell.angle_beta   90.00
_cell.angle_gamma   90.00
#
_symmetry.space_group_name_H-M   'P 1'
#
loop_
_entity.id
_entity.type
_entity.pdbx_description
1 polymer ?
#
loop_
_entity_poly.entity_id
_entity_poly.type
_entity_poly.pdbx_seq_one_letter_code
_entity_poly.pdbx_strand_id
1 'polypeptide(L)'
;MKHIFCHIVLLSAISLPIKCISQCEPWCQGEGGYYITYNAYPHSLWWHRHQKQEVYKEASIGRFFDKDKLDNIVPIATPPNMASNTQYYYGEGLFYIYNQGGYVVVPAPIGYTVPDIPYNARKVAYRNVTYYYYSGNFFIKNQNNYYTTVEPPVGLILSEIPRNSTMQNNGNGDILFRYGNTYYQPLYVYGMMYYRIVNN
;
A
#
# COMPACT_ATOMS: atom_id res chain seq x y z
N MET A 1 33.27 -43.31 -10.71
CA MET A 1 33.71 -41.91 -10.71
C MET A 1 32.84 -40.98 -11.58
N LYS A 2 31.80 -41.46 -12.21
CA LYS A 2 30.90 -40.60 -13.05
C LYS A 2 29.66 -40.08 -12.32
N HIS A 3 29.35 -40.58 -11.16
CA HIS A 3 28.12 -40.18 -10.43
C HIS A 3 28.28 -39.01 -9.45
N ILE A 4 29.51 -38.66 -9.09
CA ILE A 4 29.76 -37.57 -8.12
C ILE A 4 29.65 -36.19 -8.77
N PHE A 5 29.94 -36.07 -10.04
CA PHE A 5 29.88 -34.79 -10.73
C PHE A 5 28.44 -34.31 -11.04
N CYS A 6 27.52 -35.24 -11.17
CA CYS A 6 26.12 -34.87 -11.48
C CYS A 6 25.39 -34.29 -10.26
N HIS A 7 25.74 -34.74 -9.07
CA HIS A 7 25.09 -34.25 -7.83
C HIS A 7 25.54 -32.86 -7.42
N ILE A 8 26.80 -32.51 -7.67
CA ILE A 8 27.29 -31.16 -7.29
C ILE A 8 26.72 -30.07 -8.19
N VAL A 9 26.56 -30.34 -9.47
CA VAL A 9 26.00 -29.39 -10.42
C VAL A 9 24.49 -29.19 -10.21
N LEU A 10 23.77 -30.24 -9.84
CA LEU A 10 22.35 -30.16 -9.52
C LEU A 10 22.08 -29.38 -8.22
N LEU A 11 22.92 -29.54 -7.21
CA LEU A 11 22.78 -28.80 -5.95
C LEU A 11 23.07 -27.30 -6.13
N SER A 12 24.00 -26.91 -6.96
CA SER A 12 24.30 -25.51 -7.23
C SER A 12 23.24 -24.83 -8.13
N ALA A 13 22.64 -25.60 -9.04
CA ALA A 13 21.60 -25.06 -9.91
C ALA A 13 20.24 -24.92 -9.24
N ILE A 14 19.95 -25.73 -8.22
CA ILE A 14 18.68 -25.69 -7.49
C ILE A 14 18.70 -24.63 -6.37
N SER A 15 19.87 -24.33 -5.80
CA SER A 15 19.96 -23.34 -4.73
C SER A 15 19.81 -21.88 -5.18
N LEU A 16 20.19 -21.55 -6.39
CA LEU A 16 20.09 -20.19 -6.93
C LEU A 16 18.66 -19.73 -7.22
N PRO A 17 17.81 -20.53 -7.87
CA PRO A 17 16.42 -20.09 -8.11
C PRO A 17 15.56 -20.09 -6.83
N ILE A 18 15.83 -20.99 -5.87
CA ILE A 18 15.05 -21.06 -4.62
C ILE A 18 15.31 -19.84 -3.72
N LYS A 19 16.54 -19.32 -3.66
CA LYS A 19 16.85 -18.09 -2.92
C LYS A 19 16.23 -16.84 -3.56
N CYS A 20 16.12 -16.77 -4.87
CA CYS A 20 15.41 -15.70 -5.54
C CYS A 20 13.89 -15.80 -5.36
N ILE A 21 13.33 -17.00 -5.37
CA ILE A 21 11.86 -17.21 -5.28
C ILE A 21 11.34 -16.95 -3.86
N SER A 22 12.15 -17.20 -2.82
CA SER A 22 11.72 -16.94 -1.45
C SER A 22 11.83 -15.47 -1.01
N GLN A 23 12.51 -14.63 -1.78
CA GLN A 23 12.69 -13.21 -1.50
C GLN A 23 11.98 -12.28 -2.48
N CYS A 24 11.56 -12.80 -3.64
CA CYS A 24 10.75 -12.05 -4.60
C CYS A 24 9.30 -12.44 -4.43
N GLU A 25 8.54 -11.58 -3.80
CA GLU A 25 7.08 -11.62 -3.87
C GLU A 25 6.67 -11.56 -5.36
N PRO A 26 5.52 -12.15 -5.76
CA PRO A 26 5.12 -12.29 -7.17
C PRO A 26 5.14 -11.01 -8.02
N TRP A 27 5.13 -9.85 -7.38
CA TRP A 27 5.18 -8.53 -8.04
C TRP A 27 6.58 -8.03 -8.40
N CYS A 28 7.64 -8.75 -8.03
CA CYS A 28 8.99 -8.41 -8.49
C CYS A 28 9.24 -8.71 -9.97
N GLN A 29 8.34 -9.42 -10.63
CA GLN A 29 8.46 -9.87 -12.02
C GLN A 29 7.59 -9.08 -13.01
N GLY A 30 7.22 -7.83 -12.69
CA GLY A 30 6.46 -6.99 -13.61
C GLY A 30 7.26 -6.58 -14.85
N GLU A 31 7.17 -7.35 -15.92
CA GLU A 31 7.45 -6.85 -17.28
C GLU A 31 6.33 -5.87 -17.64
N GLY A 32 6.62 -4.59 -17.64
CA GLY A 32 5.63 -3.59 -18.04
C GLY A 32 5.73 -2.24 -17.36
N GLY A 33 6.93 -1.74 -17.13
CA GLY A 33 7.13 -0.32 -16.82
C GLY A 33 6.74 0.17 -15.41
N TYR A 34 6.42 -0.73 -14.50
CA TYR A 34 6.11 -0.42 -13.11
C TYR A 34 7.17 -1.03 -12.19
N TYR A 35 8.15 -0.23 -11.76
CA TYR A 35 9.19 -0.67 -10.85
C TYR A 35 8.72 -0.50 -9.41
N ILE A 36 8.56 -1.61 -8.70
CA ILE A 36 8.34 -1.62 -7.25
C ILE A 36 9.69 -1.84 -6.58
N THR A 37 10.22 -0.80 -5.92
CA THR A 37 11.47 -0.92 -5.17
C THR A 37 11.17 -1.23 -3.72
N TYR A 38 11.73 -2.33 -3.23
CA TYR A 38 11.76 -2.65 -1.81
C TYR A 38 12.96 -2.00 -1.13
N ASN A 39 12.73 -1.31 -0.02
CA ASN A 39 13.81 -0.92 0.88
C ASN A 39 14.15 -2.13 1.78
N ALA A 40 15.31 -2.75 1.57
CA ALA A 40 15.81 -3.80 2.42
C ALA A 40 16.24 -3.23 3.78
N TYR A 41 15.59 -3.65 4.86
CA TYR A 41 16.00 -3.36 6.23
C TYR A 41 16.74 -4.54 6.87
N PRO A 42 17.64 -4.27 7.83
CA PRO A 42 18.29 -5.34 8.61
C PRO A 42 17.26 -6.22 9.33
N HIS A 43 17.48 -7.52 9.32
CA HIS A 43 16.55 -8.58 9.70
C HIS A 43 15.92 -8.45 11.12
N SER A 44 16.60 -7.84 12.08
CA SER A 44 16.10 -7.67 13.46
C SER A 44 15.10 -6.54 13.63
N LEU A 45 15.28 -5.42 12.90
CA LEU A 45 14.36 -4.31 12.89
C LEU A 45 13.11 -4.60 12.02
N TRP A 46 13.28 -5.44 11.00
CA TRP A 46 12.23 -5.89 10.11
C TRP A 46 11.13 -6.65 10.85
N TRP A 47 11.49 -7.57 11.76
CA TRP A 47 10.54 -8.42 12.50
C TRP A 47 9.63 -7.61 13.43
N HIS A 48 10.20 -6.70 14.22
CA HIS A 48 9.42 -5.87 15.14
C HIS A 48 8.49 -4.90 14.42
N ARG A 49 8.92 -4.34 13.29
CA ARG A 49 8.06 -3.49 12.46
C ARG A 49 6.96 -4.27 11.74
N HIS A 50 7.25 -5.50 11.31
CA HIS A 50 6.25 -6.34 10.62
C HIS A 50 5.07 -6.68 11.53
N GLN A 51 5.30 -7.03 12.78
CA GLN A 51 4.22 -7.32 13.72
C GLN A 51 3.33 -6.11 14.01
N LYS A 52 3.91 -4.92 14.15
CA LYS A 52 3.10 -3.69 14.31
C LYS A 52 2.29 -3.37 13.05
N GLN A 53 2.87 -3.55 11.87
CA GLN A 53 2.20 -3.23 10.62
C GLN A 53 1.10 -4.21 10.21
N GLU A 54 1.11 -5.45 10.68
CA GLU A 54 -0.01 -6.38 10.44
C GLU A 54 -1.33 -5.84 11.00
N VAL A 55 -1.30 -5.19 12.17
CA VAL A 55 -2.49 -4.57 12.76
C VAL A 55 -3.04 -3.45 11.88
N TYR A 56 -2.17 -2.60 11.33
CA TYR A 56 -2.57 -1.49 10.47
C TYR A 56 -2.92 -1.93 9.05
N LYS A 57 -2.23 -2.95 8.51
CA LYS A 57 -2.49 -3.51 7.18
C LYS A 57 -3.91 -4.08 7.04
N GLU A 58 -4.50 -4.54 8.15
CA GLU A 58 -5.87 -5.04 8.20
C GLU A 58 -6.88 -3.97 8.63
N ALA A 59 -6.43 -2.77 8.94
CA ALA A 59 -7.31 -1.70 9.36
C ALA A 59 -8.12 -1.18 8.17
N SER A 60 -9.40 -1.47 8.18
CA SER A 60 -10.36 -0.97 7.19
C SER A 60 -10.94 0.37 7.60
N ILE A 61 -11.37 1.14 6.62
CA ILE A 61 -12.17 2.35 6.85
C ILE A 61 -13.36 2.01 7.75
N GLY A 62 -13.60 2.85 8.76
CA GLY A 62 -14.64 2.65 9.77
C GLY A 62 -14.22 1.80 10.97
N ARG A 63 -13.04 1.17 10.95
CA ARG A 63 -12.55 0.41 12.12
C ARG A 63 -12.22 1.35 13.26
N PHE A 64 -12.74 1.01 14.44
CA PHE A 64 -12.48 1.70 15.70
C PHE A 64 -11.31 1.06 16.45
N PHE A 65 -10.47 1.90 17.04
CA PHE A 65 -9.41 1.50 17.96
C PHE A 65 -9.51 2.31 19.25
N ASP A 66 -9.44 1.63 20.38
CA ASP A 66 -9.29 2.30 21.65
C ASP A 66 -8.01 3.14 21.66
N LYS A 67 -8.06 4.31 22.32
CA LYS A 67 -6.93 5.24 22.39
C LYS A 67 -5.63 4.57 22.84
N ASP A 68 -5.72 3.63 23.79
CA ASP A 68 -4.57 2.98 24.41
C ASP A 68 -3.97 1.84 23.54
N LYS A 69 -4.61 1.50 22.42
CA LYS A 69 -4.15 0.43 21.51
C LYS A 69 -3.33 0.92 20.34
N LEU A 70 -3.29 2.22 20.11
CA LEU A 70 -2.54 2.82 19.01
C LEU A 70 -1.39 3.67 19.56
N ASP A 71 -0.18 3.26 19.23
CA ASP A 71 1.03 4.04 19.47
C ASP A 71 1.26 5.02 18.31
N ASN A 72 1.84 6.19 18.61
CA ASN A 72 2.33 7.14 17.60
C ASN A 72 1.25 7.74 16.67
N ILE A 73 0.03 7.86 17.15
CA ILE A 73 -1.00 8.64 16.46
C ILE A 73 -0.80 10.13 16.79
N VAL A 74 -0.57 10.93 15.76
CA VAL A 74 -0.32 12.36 15.90
C VAL A 74 -1.39 13.19 15.18
N PRO A 75 -1.81 14.34 15.73
CA PRO A 75 -2.66 15.27 15.02
C PRO A 75 -1.89 15.85 13.82
N ILE A 76 -2.57 16.03 12.71
CA ILE A 76 -2.00 16.65 11.50
C ILE A 76 -2.65 18.01 11.26
N ALA A 77 -1.84 18.96 10.81
CA ALA A 77 -2.32 20.31 10.52
C ALA A 77 -3.24 20.31 9.29
N THR A 78 -4.34 21.02 9.38
CA THR A 78 -5.19 21.30 8.23
C THR A 78 -4.45 22.24 7.27
N PRO A 79 -4.38 21.93 5.97
CA PRO A 79 -3.77 22.81 4.99
C PRO A 79 -4.44 24.20 5.01
N PRO A 80 -3.69 25.31 4.87
CA PRO A 80 -4.20 26.67 5.05
C PRO A 80 -5.26 27.08 4.03
N ASN A 81 -5.34 26.36 2.90
CA ASN A 81 -6.33 26.57 1.84
C ASN A 81 -7.58 25.70 1.99
N MET A 82 -7.70 24.95 3.08
CA MET A 82 -8.86 24.08 3.35
C MET A 82 -9.65 24.56 4.55
N ALA A 83 -10.94 24.82 4.35
CA ALA A 83 -11.88 25.06 5.43
C ALA A 83 -12.39 23.70 5.95
N SER A 84 -11.73 23.14 6.94
CA SER A 84 -12.18 21.92 7.61
C SER A 84 -12.15 22.11 9.13
N ASN A 85 -13.27 21.83 9.78
CA ASN A 85 -13.36 21.79 11.23
C ASN A 85 -13.02 20.40 11.81
N THR A 86 -12.70 19.43 10.96
CA THR A 86 -12.36 18.08 11.37
C THR A 86 -10.88 17.98 11.68
N GLN A 87 -10.54 17.66 12.92
CA GLN A 87 -9.17 17.32 13.30
C GLN A 87 -8.87 15.89 12.82
N TYR A 88 -7.93 15.78 11.89
CA TYR A 88 -7.41 14.49 11.47
C TYR A 88 -6.16 14.12 12.25
N TYR A 89 -5.96 12.82 12.39
CA TYR A 89 -4.80 12.21 13.02
C TYR A 89 -4.16 11.25 12.03
N TYR A 90 -2.87 11.04 12.18
CA TYR A 90 -2.09 10.15 11.32
C TYR A 90 -1.22 9.22 12.14
N GLY A 91 -1.13 7.99 11.72
CA GLY A 91 -0.20 7.00 12.26
C GLY A 91 -0.10 5.79 11.34
N GLU A 92 1.13 5.35 11.11
CA GLU A 92 1.46 4.14 10.33
C GLU A 92 0.78 4.06 8.95
N GLY A 93 0.68 5.21 8.25
CA GLY A 93 0.13 5.28 6.89
C GLY A 93 -1.38 5.38 6.80
N LEU A 94 -2.08 5.45 7.93
CA LEU A 94 -3.53 5.58 8.01
C LEU A 94 -3.95 6.90 8.62
N PHE A 95 -5.16 7.32 8.25
CA PHE A 95 -5.79 8.53 8.76
C PHE A 95 -6.94 8.19 9.68
N TYR A 96 -7.11 9.03 10.69
CA TYR A 96 -8.09 8.80 11.74
C TYR A 96 -8.82 10.09 12.10
N ILE A 97 -10.03 9.93 12.61
CA ILE A 97 -10.72 10.95 13.42
C ILE A 97 -10.88 10.41 14.86
N TYR A 98 -10.81 11.32 15.82
CA TYR A 98 -11.08 10.96 17.22
C TYR A 98 -12.59 10.95 17.45
N ASN A 99 -13.11 9.88 18.02
CA ASN A 99 -14.52 9.72 18.33
C ASN A 99 -14.72 8.86 19.59
N GLN A 100 -15.46 9.38 20.57
CA GLN A 100 -15.92 8.63 21.75
C GLN A 100 -14.84 7.78 22.45
N GLY A 101 -13.68 8.37 22.71
CA GLY A 101 -12.60 7.71 23.46
C GLY A 101 -11.60 6.91 22.64
N GLY A 102 -11.73 6.90 21.30
CA GLY A 102 -10.81 6.20 20.44
C GLY A 102 -10.67 6.83 19.06
N TYR A 103 -10.03 6.12 18.17
CA TYR A 103 -9.73 6.55 16.81
C TYR A 103 -10.47 5.69 15.78
N VAL A 104 -11.12 6.33 14.83
CA VAL A 104 -11.78 5.66 13.70
C VAL A 104 -10.97 5.88 12.44
N VAL A 105 -10.65 4.81 11.72
CA VAL A 105 -9.97 4.89 10.42
C VAL A 105 -10.88 5.55 9.40
N VAL A 106 -10.34 6.55 8.71
CA VAL A 106 -11.04 7.28 7.65
C VAL A 106 -10.24 7.27 6.35
N PRO A 107 -10.88 7.52 5.20
CA PRO A 107 -10.14 7.78 3.96
C PRO A 107 -9.14 8.92 4.15
N ALA A 108 -7.98 8.83 3.48
CA ALA A 108 -7.00 9.91 3.53
C ALA A 108 -7.63 11.23 3.06
N PRO A 109 -7.60 12.29 3.87
CA PRO A 109 -8.02 13.61 3.43
C PRO A 109 -6.99 14.13 2.41
N ILE A 110 -7.45 14.56 1.25
CA ILE A 110 -6.58 14.97 0.16
C ILE A 110 -5.90 16.31 0.47
N GLY A 111 -4.62 16.45 0.09
CA GLY A 111 -3.83 17.67 0.30
C GLY A 111 -3.16 17.77 1.67
N TYR A 112 -3.39 16.84 2.57
CA TYR A 112 -2.73 16.83 3.88
C TYR A 112 -1.29 16.30 3.76
N THR A 113 -0.40 16.88 4.56
CA THR A 113 1.01 16.53 4.55
C THR A 113 1.39 15.82 5.83
N VAL A 114 2.15 14.72 5.69
CA VAL A 114 2.65 13.88 6.78
C VAL A 114 4.18 13.77 6.70
N PRO A 115 4.88 13.62 7.83
CA PRO A 115 6.34 13.62 7.83
C PRO A 115 6.93 12.37 7.21
N ASP A 116 6.26 11.24 7.36
CA ASP A 116 6.72 9.93 6.91
C ASP A 116 5.54 9.06 6.45
N ILE A 117 5.86 7.97 5.79
CA ILE A 117 4.94 6.91 5.40
C ILE A 117 5.55 5.56 5.77
N PRO A 118 4.76 4.49 5.88
CA PRO A 118 5.28 3.16 6.16
C PRO A 118 6.39 2.75 5.19
N TYR A 119 7.43 2.11 5.70
CA TYR A 119 8.59 1.70 4.89
C TYR A 119 8.23 0.73 3.76
N ASN A 120 7.13 -0.02 3.90
CA ASN A 120 6.59 -0.92 2.90
C ASN A 120 5.58 -0.25 1.96
N ALA A 121 5.42 1.08 2.03
CA ALA A 121 4.66 1.81 1.03
C ALA A 121 5.27 1.60 -0.36
N ARG A 122 4.45 1.22 -1.32
CA ARG A 122 4.89 0.92 -2.68
C ARG A 122 5.14 2.19 -3.45
N LYS A 123 6.31 2.26 -4.06
CA LYS A 123 6.65 3.32 -5.01
C LYS A 123 6.15 2.93 -6.39
N VAL A 124 5.29 3.75 -6.98
CA VAL A 124 4.69 3.52 -8.30
C VAL A 124 4.90 4.74 -9.17
N ALA A 125 5.53 4.55 -10.34
CA ALA A 125 5.66 5.61 -11.34
C ALA A 125 4.47 5.56 -12.30
N TYR A 126 3.80 6.69 -12.49
CA TYR A 126 2.69 6.81 -13.44
C TYR A 126 2.64 8.23 -14.03
N ARG A 127 2.61 8.36 -15.36
CA ARG A 127 2.57 9.64 -16.09
C ARG A 127 3.63 10.65 -15.60
N ASN A 128 4.87 10.20 -15.46
CA ASN A 128 6.02 11.00 -14.98
C ASN A 128 5.91 11.50 -13.52
N VAL A 129 4.94 11.00 -12.76
CA VAL A 129 4.82 11.26 -11.32
C VAL A 129 5.16 10.00 -10.55
N THR A 130 5.92 10.15 -9.48
CA THR A 130 6.16 9.07 -8.52
C THR A 130 5.16 9.15 -7.39
N TYR A 131 4.33 8.14 -7.30
CA TYR A 131 3.38 7.96 -6.20
C TYR A 131 3.94 6.97 -5.19
N TYR A 132 3.51 7.12 -3.96
CA TYR A 132 3.68 6.14 -2.89
C TYR A 132 2.31 5.65 -2.50
N TYR A 133 2.11 4.35 -2.55
CA TYR A 133 0.83 3.71 -2.28
C TYR A 133 0.90 2.88 -1.00
N TYR A 134 -0.03 3.10 -0.11
CA TYR A 134 -0.18 2.29 1.11
C TYR A 134 -1.64 2.19 1.52
N SER A 135 -2.15 0.95 1.65
CA SER A 135 -3.50 0.65 2.17
C SER A 135 -4.62 1.51 1.58
N GLY A 136 -4.59 1.75 0.26
CA GLY A 136 -5.58 2.55 -0.45
C GLY A 136 -5.28 4.06 -0.50
N ASN A 137 -4.29 4.54 0.24
CA ASN A 137 -3.87 5.93 0.26
C ASN A 137 -2.74 6.18 -0.74
N PHE A 138 -2.80 7.32 -1.43
CA PHE A 138 -1.77 7.76 -2.37
C PHE A 138 -1.08 9.02 -1.87
N PHE A 139 0.24 9.04 -2.00
CA PHE A 139 1.07 10.16 -1.58
C PHE A 139 2.04 10.54 -2.68
N ILE A 140 2.41 11.82 -2.71
CA ILE A 140 3.57 12.32 -3.45
C ILE A 140 4.56 12.90 -2.45
N LYS A 141 5.85 12.73 -2.72
CA LYS A 141 6.90 13.32 -1.90
C LYS A 141 7.14 14.76 -2.35
N ASN A 142 7.07 15.70 -1.43
CA ASN A 142 7.33 17.11 -1.72
C ASN A 142 8.83 17.46 -1.57
N GLN A 143 9.20 18.70 -1.88
CA GLN A 143 10.59 19.19 -1.84
C GLN A 143 11.21 19.18 -0.43
N ASN A 144 10.38 19.25 0.62
CA ASN A 144 10.80 19.21 2.02
C ASN A 144 10.91 17.78 2.57
N ASN A 145 10.88 16.77 1.69
CA ASN A 145 10.88 15.34 2.06
C ASN A 145 9.65 14.84 2.84
N TYR A 146 8.61 15.65 2.98
CA TYR A 146 7.30 15.21 3.49
C TYR A 146 6.46 14.56 2.40
N TYR A 147 5.39 13.90 2.79
CA TYR A 147 4.46 13.21 1.89
C TYR A 147 3.10 13.88 1.93
N THR A 148 2.61 14.30 0.77
CA THR A 148 1.29 14.92 0.63
C THR A 148 0.31 13.91 0.04
N THR A 149 -0.85 13.77 0.67
CA THR A 149 -1.93 12.91 0.15
C THR A 149 -2.50 13.48 -1.13
N VAL A 150 -2.74 12.61 -2.09
CA VAL A 150 -3.28 12.99 -3.41
C VAL A 150 -4.41 12.07 -3.82
N GLU A 151 -5.24 12.55 -4.73
CA GLU A 151 -6.26 11.72 -5.38
C GLU A 151 -5.63 10.48 -6.03
N PRO A 152 -6.31 9.34 -5.96
CA PRO A 152 -5.90 8.14 -6.67
C PRO A 152 -5.76 8.40 -8.16
N PRO A 153 -4.60 8.14 -8.79
CA PRO A 153 -4.39 8.44 -10.21
C PRO A 153 -5.20 7.51 -11.12
N VAL A 154 -6.23 8.06 -11.74
CA VAL A 154 -7.11 7.32 -12.65
C VAL A 154 -6.33 6.72 -13.82
N GLY A 155 -6.56 5.44 -14.09
CA GLY A 155 -5.86 4.65 -15.09
C GLY A 155 -4.62 3.93 -14.59
N LEU A 156 -4.14 4.23 -13.38
CA LEU A 156 -3.07 3.45 -12.74
C LEU A 156 -3.52 2.00 -12.54
N ILE A 157 -2.62 1.07 -12.82
CA ILE A 157 -2.85 -0.36 -12.62
C ILE A 157 -2.02 -0.82 -11.42
N LEU A 158 -2.67 -1.52 -10.50
CA LEU A 158 -2.08 -2.10 -9.30
C LEU A 158 -2.20 -3.63 -9.35
N SER A 159 -1.25 -4.33 -8.74
CA SER A 159 -1.32 -5.78 -8.56
C SER A 159 -2.18 -6.21 -7.39
N GLU A 160 -2.47 -5.29 -6.47
CA GLU A 160 -3.34 -5.55 -5.32
C GLU A 160 -4.09 -4.28 -4.91
N ILE A 161 -5.21 -4.47 -4.24
CA ILE A 161 -6.04 -3.43 -3.62
C ILE A 161 -6.21 -3.71 -2.13
N PRO A 162 -6.70 -2.76 -1.32
CA PRO A 162 -6.99 -3.02 0.10
C PRO A 162 -7.89 -4.22 0.28
N ARG A 163 -7.54 -5.11 1.21
CA ARG A 163 -8.25 -6.40 1.44
C ARG A 163 -9.73 -6.24 1.75
N ASN A 164 -10.11 -5.13 2.35
CA ASN A 164 -11.49 -4.82 2.73
C ASN A 164 -12.23 -4.00 1.66
N SER A 165 -11.77 -4.06 0.41
CA SER A 165 -12.49 -3.49 -0.72
C SER A 165 -13.79 -4.27 -0.95
N THR A 166 -14.89 -3.55 -1.11
CA THR A 166 -16.20 -4.14 -1.35
C THR A 166 -16.47 -4.28 -2.84
N MET A 167 -16.95 -5.44 -3.24
CA MET A 167 -17.36 -5.70 -4.61
C MET A 167 -18.70 -4.98 -4.90
N GLN A 168 -18.76 -4.28 -6.02
CA GLN A 168 -19.95 -3.58 -6.49
C GLN A 168 -20.18 -3.88 -7.98
N ASN A 169 -21.46 -3.83 -8.40
CA ASN A 169 -21.83 -3.85 -9.81
C ASN A 169 -22.19 -2.42 -10.23
N ASN A 170 -21.60 -1.93 -11.32
CA ASN A 170 -21.82 -0.57 -11.82
C ASN A 170 -23.14 -0.39 -12.61
N GLY A 171 -24.04 -1.36 -12.57
CA GLY A 171 -25.32 -1.31 -13.30
C GLY A 171 -25.21 -1.74 -14.78
N ASN A 172 -24.03 -1.72 -15.37
CA ASN A 172 -23.78 -2.19 -16.75
C ASN A 172 -23.32 -3.66 -16.79
N GLY A 173 -23.30 -4.32 -15.61
CA GLY A 173 -22.82 -5.68 -15.48
C GLY A 173 -21.34 -5.81 -15.15
N ASP A 174 -20.57 -4.71 -15.13
CA ASP A 174 -19.18 -4.75 -14.77
C ASP A 174 -18.99 -4.84 -13.25
N ILE A 175 -18.04 -5.65 -12.85
CA ILE A 175 -17.64 -5.78 -11.45
C ILE A 175 -16.58 -4.71 -11.16
N LEU A 176 -16.79 -3.94 -10.11
CA LEU A 176 -15.83 -3.01 -9.53
C LEU A 176 -15.56 -3.37 -8.07
N PHE A 177 -14.38 -3.04 -7.59
CA PHE A 177 -14.07 -3.05 -6.16
C PHE A 177 -14.00 -1.61 -5.67
N ARG A 178 -14.59 -1.34 -4.53
CA ARG A 178 -14.57 -0.01 -3.90
C ARG A 178 -13.85 -0.05 -2.56
N TYR A 179 -12.96 0.92 -2.35
CA TYR A 179 -12.38 1.22 -1.06
C TYR A 179 -12.38 2.73 -0.83
N GLY A 180 -13.12 3.20 0.16
CA GLY A 180 -13.39 4.62 0.35
C GLY A 180 -14.08 5.21 -0.88
N ASN A 181 -13.43 6.20 -1.48
CA ASN A 181 -13.91 6.86 -2.70
C ASN A 181 -13.21 6.34 -3.97
N THR A 182 -12.36 5.33 -3.85
CA THR A 182 -11.60 4.78 -4.98
C THR A 182 -12.29 3.54 -5.54
N TYR A 183 -12.43 3.50 -6.86
CA TYR A 183 -12.97 2.36 -7.58
C TYR A 183 -11.87 1.67 -8.38
N TYR A 184 -11.88 0.36 -8.34
CA TYR A 184 -10.91 -0.50 -8.97
C TYR A 184 -11.60 -1.48 -9.92
N GLN A 185 -11.28 -1.40 -11.20
CA GLN A 185 -11.74 -2.35 -12.21
C GLN A 185 -10.78 -3.54 -12.26
N PRO A 186 -11.24 -4.78 -12.04
CA PRO A 186 -10.38 -5.94 -12.18
C PRO A 186 -9.99 -6.16 -13.65
N LEU A 187 -8.73 -6.51 -13.87
CA LEU A 187 -8.16 -6.85 -15.16
C LEU A 187 -7.47 -8.21 -15.04
N TYR A 188 -7.80 -9.11 -15.95
CA TYR A 188 -7.15 -10.41 -15.99
C TYR A 188 -6.15 -10.45 -17.17
N VAL A 189 -4.85 -10.49 -16.86
CA VAL A 189 -3.78 -10.42 -17.84
C VAL A 189 -2.79 -11.55 -17.59
N TYR A 190 -2.55 -12.40 -18.59
CA TYR A 190 -1.63 -13.53 -18.51
C TYR A 190 -1.81 -14.44 -17.30
N GLY A 191 -3.05 -14.70 -16.92
CA GLY A 191 -3.37 -15.55 -15.77
C GLY A 191 -3.28 -14.86 -14.39
N MET A 192 -3.00 -13.56 -14.35
CA MET A 192 -2.90 -12.77 -13.13
C MET A 192 -3.98 -11.69 -13.06
N MET A 193 -4.45 -11.42 -11.85
CA MET A 193 -5.41 -10.36 -11.59
C MET A 193 -4.68 -9.05 -11.27
N TYR A 194 -5.08 -8.00 -11.96
CA TYR A 194 -4.68 -6.62 -11.73
C TYR A 194 -5.91 -5.74 -11.51
N TYR A 195 -5.69 -4.51 -11.07
CA TYR A 195 -6.77 -3.59 -10.76
C TYR A 195 -6.46 -2.21 -11.31
N ARG A 196 -7.30 -1.72 -12.21
CA ARG A 196 -7.19 -0.37 -12.75
C ARG A 196 -8.01 0.60 -11.90
N ILE A 197 -7.44 1.71 -11.51
CA ILE A 197 -8.19 2.80 -10.88
C ILE A 197 -9.07 3.46 -11.93
N VAL A 198 -10.36 3.58 -11.64
CA VAL A 198 -11.36 4.17 -12.54
C VAL A 198 -12.17 5.24 -11.81
N ASN A 199 -12.76 6.13 -12.58
CA ASN A 199 -13.81 7.03 -12.06
C ASN A 199 -15.11 6.23 -11.85
N ASN A 200 -15.91 6.68 -10.90
CA ASN A 200 -17.30 6.21 -10.76
C ASN A 200 -18.19 6.92 -11.74
#